data_f33b1e301bbfad27835fa1b11378a59f
#
_entry.id   f33b1e301bbfad27835fa1b11378a59f
#
_cell.length_a   1.000
_cell.length_b   1.000
_cell.length_c   1.000
_cell.angle_alpha   90.00
_cell.angle_beta   90.00
_cell.angle_gamma   90.00
#
_symmetry.space_group_name_H-M   'P 1'
#
loop_
_entity.id
_entity.type
_entity.pdbx_description
1 polymer ?
#
loop_
_entity_poly.entity_id
_entity_poly.type
_entity_poly.pdbx_seq_one_letter_code
_entity_poly.pdbx_strand_id
1 'polypeptide(L)'
;MLEARIFTLYPDFFPGYLGQGIFGKALSENKWKIDTVDIREYAFDKHKTVDDTPYGGGEGMLMKADVLAKSIDKNVKDGEKIIYLSPKGKLFNHQLAKQLSQEKTINIICGHFEGVDERLLKTRNIEEVSIGDFVLSGGEGASFVILDAILRFIPGILGNTNSAKEESFENGLLEYPQFTKPQIWEEKSVPDVLLSGDHAKIKDWRLSQSEAITRVRRPDLWQLYKKTKKN
;
A
#
# COMPACT_ATOMS: atom_id res chain seq x y z
N MET A 1 -6.57 11.96 11.12
CA MET A 1 -6.21 10.61 11.64
C MET A 1 -6.83 9.60 10.71
N LEU A 2 -6.04 8.68 10.15
CA LEU A 2 -6.51 7.58 9.30
C LEU A 2 -6.98 6.41 10.18
N GLU A 3 -8.12 5.83 9.83
CA GLU A 3 -8.62 4.55 10.36
C GLU A 3 -8.58 3.50 9.24
N ALA A 4 -7.85 2.40 9.44
CA ALA A 4 -7.83 1.25 8.55
C ALA A 4 -8.69 0.15 9.14
N ARG A 5 -9.72 -0.30 8.43
CA ARG A 5 -10.58 -1.42 8.83
C ARG A 5 -10.36 -2.59 7.89
N ILE A 6 -9.97 -3.72 8.45
CA ILE A 6 -9.53 -4.90 7.69
C ILE A 6 -10.56 -6.00 7.83
N PHE A 7 -11.22 -6.34 6.74
CA PHE A 7 -12.10 -7.50 6.64
C PHE A 7 -11.28 -8.72 6.29
N THR A 8 -11.18 -9.67 7.22
CA THR A 8 -10.25 -10.81 7.10
C THR A 8 -10.84 -12.07 7.74
N LEU A 9 -10.29 -13.22 7.38
CA LEU A 9 -10.52 -14.49 8.06
C LEU A 9 -9.50 -14.75 9.19
N TYR A 10 -8.49 -13.88 9.33
CA TYR A 10 -7.36 -14.04 10.26
C TYR A 10 -7.08 -12.73 11.01
N PRO A 11 -7.97 -12.29 11.90
CA PRO A 11 -7.83 -11.00 12.61
C PRO A 11 -6.53 -10.90 13.42
N ASP A 12 -6.03 -12.03 13.95
CA ASP A 12 -4.81 -12.09 14.75
C ASP A 12 -3.53 -11.77 13.98
N PHE A 13 -3.57 -11.68 12.65
CA PHE A 13 -2.42 -11.22 11.86
C PHE A 13 -2.14 -9.73 12.06
N PHE A 14 -3.14 -8.96 12.49
CA PHE A 14 -3.04 -7.52 12.65
C PHE A 14 -2.83 -7.11 14.11
N PRO A 15 -2.06 -6.04 14.36
CA PRO A 15 -1.44 -5.13 13.38
C PRO A 15 -0.14 -5.68 12.72
N GLY A 16 0.30 -6.90 13.05
CA GLY A 16 1.51 -7.52 12.54
C GLY A 16 2.75 -6.63 12.74
N TYR A 17 3.62 -6.53 11.74
CA TYR A 17 4.82 -5.69 11.83
C TYR A 17 4.48 -4.18 11.87
N LEU A 18 3.30 -3.75 11.43
CA LEU A 18 2.86 -2.36 11.56
C LEU A 18 2.64 -1.94 13.02
N GLY A 19 2.56 -2.90 13.95
CA GLY A 19 2.60 -2.64 15.39
C GLY A 19 4.00 -2.38 15.94
N GLN A 20 5.03 -2.36 15.10
CA GLN A 20 6.42 -2.16 15.51
C GLN A 20 7.04 -0.89 14.88
N GLY A 21 8.21 -0.49 15.39
CA GLY A 21 8.96 0.64 14.84
C GLY A 21 8.17 1.95 14.82
N ILE A 22 8.32 2.69 13.74
CA ILE A 22 7.68 4.03 13.58
C ILE A 22 6.15 3.95 13.49
N PHE A 23 5.62 2.93 12.84
CA PHE A 23 4.18 2.74 12.70
C PHE A 23 3.54 2.31 14.01
N GLY A 24 4.19 1.41 14.78
CA GLY A 24 3.73 0.99 16.09
C GLY A 24 3.73 2.14 17.10
N LYS A 25 4.77 2.98 17.09
CA LYS A 25 4.79 4.21 17.89
C LYS A 25 3.65 5.14 17.50
N ALA A 26 3.43 5.38 16.20
CA ALA A 26 2.35 6.22 15.72
C ALA A 26 0.96 5.66 16.07
N LEU A 27 0.82 4.33 16.08
CA LEU A 27 -0.41 3.65 16.51
C LEU A 27 -0.66 3.89 18.01
N SER A 28 0.34 3.71 18.86
CA SER A 28 0.23 3.98 20.31
C SER A 28 -0.04 5.46 20.63
N GLU A 29 0.42 6.38 19.79
CA GLU A 29 0.16 7.82 19.87
C GLU A 29 -1.18 8.22 19.22
N ASN A 30 -2.00 7.28 18.77
CA ASN A 30 -3.28 7.51 18.06
C ASN A 30 -3.17 8.42 16.82
N LYS A 31 -2.06 8.37 16.08
CA LYS A 31 -1.91 9.09 14.80
C LYS A 31 -2.61 8.37 13.66
N TRP A 32 -2.78 7.08 13.79
CA TRP A 32 -3.60 6.22 12.94
C TRP A 32 -4.22 5.11 13.79
N LYS A 33 -5.18 4.40 13.22
CA LYS A 33 -5.84 3.26 13.88
C LYS A 33 -5.99 2.12 12.91
N ILE A 34 -5.98 0.89 13.46
CA ILE A 34 -6.32 -0.32 12.73
C ILE A 34 -7.37 -1.09 13.53
N ASP A 35 -8.40 -1.54 12.84
CA ASP A 35 -9.46 -2.37 13.37
C ASP A 35 -9.65 -3.57 12.45
N THR A 36 -10.00 -4.72 13.02
CA THR A 36 -10.21 -5.96 12.26
C THR A 36 -11.66 -6.40 12.38
N VAL A 37 -12.23 -6.80 11.26
CA VAL A 37 -13.56 -7.39 11.18
C VAL A 37 -13.39 -8.86 10.78
N ASP A 38 -13.61 -9.78 11.71
CA ASP A 38 -13.66 -11.20 11.40
C ASP A 38 -14.91 -11.50 10.57
N ILE A 39 -14.70 -11.84 9.29
CA ILE A 39 -15.78 -12.12 8.35
C ILE A 39 -16.62 -13.32 8.81
N ARG A 40 -16.01 -14.27 9.54
CA ARG A 40 -16.68 -15.47 10.07
C ARG A 40 -17.82 -15.15 11.04
N GLU A 41 -17.72 -14.03 11.77
CA GLU A 41 -18.75 -13.61 12.72
C GLU A 41 -20.10 -13.21 12.04
N TYR A 42 -20.08 -13.04 10.70
CA TYR A 42 -21.24 -12.66 9.91
C TYR A 42 -21.89 -13.84 9.17
N ALA A 43 -21.32 -15.03 9.28
CA ALA A 43 -21.91 -16.25 8.73
C ALA A 43 -23.31 -16.52 9.31
N PHE A 44 -24.14 -17.24 8.57
CA PHE A 44 -25.53 -17.51 8.93
C PHE A 44 -25.71 -18.85 9.66
N ASP A 45 -24.70 -19.70 9.63
CA ASP A 45 -24.72 -21.03 10.21
C ASP A 45 -23.79 -21.14 11.43
N LYS A 46 -24.00 -22.15 12.24
CA LYS A 46 -23.21 -22.42 13.46
C LYS A 46 -21.75 -22.80 13.18
N HIS A 47 -21.45 -23.23 11.98
CA HIS A 47 -20.08 -23.61 11.55
C HIS A 47 -19.29 -22.40 11.05
N LYS A 48 -19.92 -21.23 10.96
CA LYS A 48 -19.32 -19.99 10.47
C LYS A 48 -18.75 -20.14 9.05
N THR A 49 -19.52 -20.78 8.16
CA THR A 49 -19.14 -21.03 6.77
C THR A 49 -19.11 -19.73 5.97
N VAL A 50 -17.96 -19.43 5.38
CA VAL A 50 -17.69 -18.17 4.66
C VAL A 50 -17.49 -18.36 3.16
N ASP A 51 -17.42 -19.59 2.69
CA ASP A 51 -17.09 -19.99 1.32
C ASP A 51 -18.06 -21.06 0.80
N ASP A 52 -18.11 -21.22 -0.51
CA ASP A 52 -18.89 -22.24 -1.20
C ASP A 52 -18.31 -22.54 -2.58
N THR A 53 -18.75 -23.61 -3.19
CA THR A 53 -18.31 -24.02 -4.54
C THR A 53 -18.76 -23.01 -5.62
N PRO A 54 -17.91 -22.70 -6.61
CA PRO A 54 -18.29 -21.78 -7.68
C PRO A 54 -19.35 -22.39 -8.61
N TYR A 55 -20.30 -21.57 -9.07
CA TYR A 55 -21.20 -21.96 -10.15
C TYR A 55 -20.41 -22.24 -11.43
N GLY A 56 -20.78 -23.28 -12.15
CA GLY A 56 -20.09 -23.74 -13.35
C GLY A 56 -19.04 -24.80 -13.08
N GLY A 57 -18.79 -25.12 -11.81
CA GLY A 57 -17.77 -26.09 -11.42
C GLY A 57 -16.37 -25.46 -11.43
N GLY A 58 -15.37 -26.26 -11.15
CA GLY A 58 -13.96 -25.87 -11.02
C GLY A 58 -13.39 -26.29 -9.68
N GLU A 59 -12.07 -26.22 -9.55
CA GLU A 59 -11.39 -26.45 -8.29
C GLU A 59 -11.45 -25.20 -7.40
N GLY A 60 -11.41 -25.40 -6.09
CA GLY A 60 -11.40 -24.31 -5.11
C GLY A 60 -12.79 -23.86 -4.68
N MET A 61 -12.82 -22.79 -3.89
CA MET A 61 -14.01 -22.22 -3.25
C MET A 61 -14.06 -20.72 -3.52
N LEU A 62 -15.22 -20.10 -3.37
CA LEU A 62 -15.41 -18.65 -3.42
C LEU A 62 -15.93 -18.14 -2.09
N MET A 63 -15.50 -16.97 -1.67
CA MET A 63 -16.10 -16.29 -0.52
C MET A 63 -17.53 -15.89 -0.84
N LYS A 64 -18.43 -16.24 0.07
CA LYS A 64 -19.88 -16.02 -0.07
C LYS A 64 -20.22 -14.54 -0.05
N ALA A 65 -20.99 -14.10 -1.06
CA ALA A 65 -21.44 -12.71 -1.18
C ALA A 65 -22.30 -12.24 0.00
N ASP A 66 -23.21 -13.06 0.47
CA ASP A 66 -24.15 -12.71 1.54
C ASP A 66 -23.44 -12.51 2.88
N VAL A 67 -22.47 -13.35 3.22
CA VAL A 67 -21.68 -13.23 4.46
C VAL A 67 -20.82 -11.97 4.42
N LEU A 68 -20.08 -11.77 3.33
CA LEU A 68 -19.22 -10.61 3.17
C LEU A 68 -20.01 -9.32 3.05
N ALA A 69 -21.15 -9.31 2.33
CA ALA A 69 -22.06 -8.17 2.29
C ALA A 69 -22.55 -7.77 3.68
N LYS A 70 -23.00 -8.74 4.47
CA LYS A 70 -23.47 -8.50 5.85
C LYS A 70 -22.36 -7.91 6.72
N SER A 71 -21.12 -8.38 6.57
CA SER A 71 -19.98 -7.81 7.31
C SER A 71 -19.72 -6.35 6.92
N ILE A 72 -19.76 -6.04 5.61
CA ILE A 72 -19.61 -4.68 5.10
C ILE A 72 -20.74 -3.78 5.57
N ASP A 73 -21.99 -4.18 5.36
CA ASP A 73 -23.16 -3.36 5.67
C ASP A 73 -23.29 -3.02 7.18
N LYS A 74 -22.67 -3.81 8.05
CA LYS A 74 -22.64 -3.57 9.50
C LYS A 74 -21.50 -2.66 9.96
N ASN A 75 -20.41 -2.59 9.22
CA ASN A 75 -19.19 -1.94 9.67
C ASN A 75 -18.76 -0.74 8.82
N VAL A 76 -19.22 -0.64 7.58
CA VAL A 76 -18.89 0.45 6.67
C VAL A 76 -19.99 1.48 6.65
N LYS A 77 -19.61 2.76 6.75
CA LYS A 77 -20.53 3.88 6.65
C LYS A 77 -20.63 4.37 5.21
N ASP A 78 -21.74 5.03 4.89
CA ASP A 78 -21.93 5.62 3.58
C ASP A 78 -20.79 6.57 3.22
N GLY A 79 -20.24 6.40 2.01
CA GLY A 79 -19.16 7.22 1.49
C GLY A 79 -17.74 6.80 1.93
N GLU A 80 -17.59 5.83 2.84
CA GLU A 80 -16.27 5.29 3.16
C GLU A 80 -15.70 4.47 1.98
N LYS A 81 -14.40 4.60 1.77
CA LYS A 81 -13.68 3.87 0.71
C LYS A 81 -13.60 2.39 1.05
N ILE A 82 -13.94 1.53 0.07
CA ILE A 82 -13.79 0.08 0.17
C ILE A 82 -12.86 -0.41 -0.93
N ILE A 83 -11.82 -1.16 -0.57
CA ILE A 83 -10.87 -1.78 -1.49
C ILE A 83 -10.88 -3.29 -1.29
N TYR A 84 -10.90 -4.02 -2.40
CA TYR A 84 -10.66 -5.46 -2.44
C TYR A 84 -9.31 -5.75 -3.08
N LEU A 85 -8.49 -6.55 -2.40
CA LEU A 85 -7.15 -6.88 -2.87
C LEU A 85 -7.20 -8.07 -3.84
N SER A 86 -6.93 -7.80 -5.10
CA SER A 86 -7.10 -8.75 -6.19
C SER A 86 -6.05 -8.52 -7.29
N PRO A 87 -5.48 -9.57 -7.89
CA PRO A 87 -4.61 -9.43 -9.07
C PRO A 87 -5.30 -8.77 -10.27
N LYS A 88 -6.64 -8.77 -10.32
CA LYS A 88 -7.43 -8.15 -11.39
C LYS A 88 -7.54 -6.62 -11.24
N GLY A 89 -7.19 -6.09 -10.06
CA GLY A 89 -7.38 -4.71 -9.70
C GLY A 89 -6.42 -3.74 -10.39
N LYS A 90 -6.73 -2.44 -10.25
CA LYS A 90 -5.83 -1.37 -10.66
C LYS A 90 -4.50 -1.48 -9.89
N LEU A 91 -3.39 -1.33 -10.61
CA LEU A 91 -2.07 -1.42 -10.01
C LEU A 91 -1.87 -0.32 -8.97
N PHE A 92 -1.55 -0.73 -7.75
CA PHE A 92 -1.17 0.15 -6.65
C PHE A 92 0.17 0.83 -6.94
N ASN A 93 0.22 2.12 -6.72
CA ASN A 93 1.43 2.92 -6.93
C ASN A 93 1.48 4.09 -5.92
N HIS A 94 2.59 4.83 -5.96
CA HIS A 94 2.84 5.99 -5.10
C HIS A 94 1.69 7.03 -5.12
N GLN A 95 1.14 7.33 -6.30
CA GLN A 95 0.05 8.29 -6.43
C GLN A 95 -1.25 7.77 -5.79
N LEU A 96 -1.58 6.49 -5.96
CA LEU A 96 -2.75 5.90 -5.32
C LEU A 96 -2.57 5.83 -3.79
N ALA A 97 -1.35 5.52 -3.30
CA ALA A 97 -1.06 5.58 -1.86
C ALA A 97 -1.30 7.00 -1.30
N LYS A 98 -0.83 8.02 -2.01
CA LYS A 98 -1.04 9.43 -1.64
C LYS A 98 -2.51 9.85 -1.68
N GLN A 99 -3.28 9.36 -2.65
CA GLN A 99 -4.72 9.60 -2.71
C GLN A 99 -5.44 8.94 -1.52
N LEU A 100 -5.17 7.66 -1.26
CA LEU A 100 -5.78 6.92 -0.17
C LEU A 100 -5.40 7.48 1.21
N SER A 101 -4.22 8.08 1.36
CA SER A 101 -3.81 8.73 2.62
C SER A 101 -4.67 9.94 3.01
N GLN A 102 -5.46 10.49 2.09
CA GLN A 102 -6.39 11.60 2.35
C GLN A 102 -7.75 11.12 2.89
N GLU A 103 -8.03 9.83 2.83
CA GLU A 103 -9.25 9.26 3.36
C GLU A 103 -9.23 9.27 4.89
N LYS A 104 -10.42 9.41 5.49
CA LYS A 104 -10.57 9.27 6.95
C LYS A 104 -10.58 7.81 7.36
N THR A 105 -11.30 6.99 6.58
CA THR A 105 -11.43 5.56 6.81
C THR A 105 -11.20 4.82 5.50
N ILE A 106 -10.39 3.77 5.54
CA ILE A 106 -10.18 2.84 4.44
C ILE A 106 -10.59 1.45 4.90
N ASN A 107 -11.52 0.84 4.18
CA ASN A 107 -11.98 -0.51 4.42
C ASN A 107 -11.26 -1.42 3.42
N ILE A 108 -10.49 -2.39 3.90
CA ILE A 108 -9.70 -3.30 3.08
C ILE A 108 -10.25 -4.72 3.24
N ILE A 109 -10.64 -5.33 2.13
CA ILE A 109 -11.11 -6.71 2.09
C ILE A 109 -9.94 -7.61 1.69
N CYS A 110 -9.54 -8.49 2.58
CA CYS A 110 -8.57 -9.55 2.34
C CYS A 110 -9.32 -10.78 1.80
N GLY A 111 -9.22 -11.01 0.50
CA GLY A 111 -9.80 -12.18 -0.13
C GLY A 111 -9.00 -13.45 0.12
N HIS A 112 -9.68 -14.57 0.07
CA HIS A 112 -9.13 -15.92 0.17
C HIS A 112 -9.72 -16.83 -0.90
N PHE A 113 -9.23 -18.05 -0.97
CA PHE A 113 -9.67 -19.07 -1.93
C PHE A 113 -9.48 -18.58 -3.37
N GLU A 114 -10.47 -18.81 -4.24
CA GLU A 114 -10.48 -18.32 -5.64
C GLU A 114 -11.01 -16.87 -5.76
N GLY A 115 -11.23 -16.21 -4.62
CA GLY A 115 -11.70 -14.83 -4.55
C GLY A 115 -13.09 -14.66 -3.98
N VAL A 116 -13.76 -13.56 -4.34
CA VAL A 116 -15.10 -13.21 -3.88
C VAL A 116 -16.12 -13.28 -5.02
N ASP A 117 -17.38 -13.46 -4.68
CA ASP A 117 -18.46 -13.42 -5.65
C ASP A 117 -18.53 -12.05 -6.35
N GLU A 118 -18.43 -12.05 -7.67
CA GLU A 118 -18.38 -10.86 -8.52
C GLU A 118 -19.58 -9.91 -8.32
N ARG A 119 -20.74 -10.43 -7.93
CA ARG A 119 -21.95 -9.64 -7.69
C ARG A 119 -21.75 -8.67 -6.52
N LEU A 120 -20.96 -9.06 -5.52
CA LEU A 120 -20.68 -8.20 -4.37
C LEU A 120 -19.86 -6.96 -4.78
N LEU A 121 -18.81 -7.15 -5.58
CA LEU A 121 -17.94 -6.06 -6.01
C LEU A 121 -18.73 -4.94 -6.70
N LYS A 122 -19.68 -5.32 -7.55
CA LYS A 122 -20.54 -4.38 -8.29
C LYS A 122 -21.60 -3.69 -7.41
N THR A 123 -22.19 -4.45 -6.48
CA THR A 123 -23.33 -3.93 -5.67
C THR A 123 -22.89 -3.05 -4.50
N ARG A 124 -21.63 -3.08 -4.08
CA ARG A 124 -21.08 -2.29 -2.96
C ARG A 124 -20.02 -1.26 -3.39
N ASN A 125 -19.86 -1.02 -4.69
CA ASN A 125 -18.88 -0.08 -5.23
C ASN A 125 -17.46 -0.31 -4.67
N ILE A 126 -17.05 -1.58 -4.68
CA ILE A 126 -15.76 -2.01 -4.17
C ILE A 126 -14.72 -1.82 -5.27
N GLU A 127 -13.64 -1.09 -4.98
CA GLU A 127 -12.54 -0.90 -5.90
C GLU A 127 -11.53 -2.04 -5.78
N GLU A 128 -11.23 -2.71 -6.89
CA GLU A 128 -10.18 -3.72 -6.89
C GLU A 128 -8.80 -3.09 -7.05
N VAL A 129 -7.86 -3.51 -6.19
CA VAL A 129 -6.48 -3.01 -6.19
C VAL A 129 -5.50 -4.18 -6.20
N SER A 130 -4.53 -4.13 -7.12
CA SER A 130 -3.43 -5.10 -7.24
C SER A 130 -2.13 -4.51 -6.74
N ILE A 131 -1.31 -5.28 -6.04
CA ILE A 131 0.06 -4.89 -5.65
C ILE A 131 1.14 -5.38 -6.63
N GLY A 132 0.76 -6.03 -7.72
CA GLY A 132 1.69 -6.54 -8.74
C GLY A 132 1.19 -7.79 -9.45
N ASP A 133 1.93 -8.22 -10.45
CA ASP A 133 1.61 -9.36 -11.32
C ASP A 133 2.06 -10.69 -10.69
N PHE A 134 1.49 -11.02 -9.54
CA PHE A 134 1.71 -12.28 -8.82
C PHE A 134 0.50 -12.62 -7.96
N VAL A 135 0.38 -13.89 -7.58
CA VAL A 135 -0.73 -14.41 -6.78
C VAL A 135 -0.24 -14.70 -5.36
N LEU A 136 -1.04 -14.29 -4.37
CA LEU A 136 -0.86 -14.61 -2.95
C LEU A 136 -1.95 -15.56 -2.48
N SER A 137 -1.71 -16.27 -1.39
CA SER A 137 -2.70 -17.18 -0.77
C SER A 137 -3.85 -16.46 -0.07
N GLY A 138 -3.70 -15.15 0.20
CA GLY A 138 -4.71 -14.31 0.84
C GLY A 138 -4.33 -12.83 0.75
N GLY A 139 -5.29 -11.96 1.05
CA GLY A 139 -5.12 -10.50 0.93
C GLY A 139 -4.33 -9.84 2.04
N GLU A 140 -4.06 -10.52 3.16
CA GLU A 140 -3.42 -9.93 4.34
C GLU A 140 -2.01 -9.41 4.04
N GLY A 141 -1.20 -10.18 3.31
CA GLY A 141 0.14 -9.74 2.89
C GLY A 141 0.10 -8.47 2.04
N ALA A 142 -0.85 -8.39 1.11
CA ALA A 142 -1.07 -7.22 0.27
C ALA A 142 -1.56 -6.01 1.08
N SER A 143 -2.44 -6.22 2.08
CA SER A 143 -2.94 -5.15 2.93
C SER A 143 -1.83 -4.47 3.73
N PHE A 144 -0.86 -5.23 4.21
CA PHE A 144 0.32 -4.67 4.89
C PHE A 144 1.14 -3.78 3.96
N VAL A 145 1.40 -4.20 2.72
CA VAL A 145 2.14 -3.39 1.74
C VAL A 145 1.42 -2.07 1.45
N ILE A 146 0.11 -2.13 1.24
CA ILE A 146 -0.71 -0.95 0.98
C ILE A 146 -0.74 0.00 2.17
N LEU A 147 -0.95 -0.52 3.38
CA LEU A 147 -0.98 0.28 4.60
C LEU A 147 0.37 0.93 4.89
N ASP A 148 1.48 0.19 4.76
CA ASP A 148 2.83 0.75 4.93
C ASP A 148 3.02 1.98 4.02
N ALA A 149 2.72 1.82 2.73
CA ALA A 149 2.86 2.90 1.76
C ALA A 149 1.95 4.10 2.04
N ILE A 150 0.71 3.87 2.49
CA ILE A 150 -0.25 4.93 2.84
C ILE A 150 0.21 5.69 4.09
N LEU A 151 0.63 4.96 5.12
CA LEU A 151 1.01 5.52 6.42
C LEU A 151 2.22 6.47 6.32
N ARG A 152 3.08 6.31 5.33
CA ARG A 152 4.20 7.21 5.05
C ARG A 152 3.74 8.63 4.70
N PHE A 153 2.53 8.81 4.17
CA PHE A 153 1.94 10.10 3.84
C PHE A 153 1.16 10.75 4.99
N ILE A 154 0.93 10.03 6.09
CA ILE A 154 0.20 10.59 7.24
C ILE A 154 1.11 11.53 8.01
N PRO A 155 0.72 12.80 8.21
CA PRO A 155 1.53 13.77 8.93
C PRO A 155 1.92 13.29 10.34
N GLY A 156 3.19 13.42 10.68
CA GLY A 156 3.72 13.10 12.00
C GLY A 156 3.99 11.61 12.25
N ILE A 157 3.82 10.71 11.25
CA ILE A 157 4.27 9.31 11.34
C ILE A 157 5.76 9.23 11.02
N LEU A 158 6.19 9.73 9.87
CA LEU A 158 7.62 9.89 9.58
C LEU A 158 8.17 11.11 10.32
N GLY A 159 9.33 10.96 10.96
CA GLY A 159 9.92 12.00 11.83
C GLY A 159 10.33 13.27 11.10
N ASN A 160 10.54 13.23 9.78
CA ASN A 160 10.90 14.39 8.97
C ASN A 160 9.98 14.50 7.76
N THR A 161 9.13 15.52 7.72
CA THR A 161 8.20 15.78 6.62
C THR A 161 8.90 16.11 5.29
N ASN A 162 10.19 16.47 5.32
CA ASN A 162 10.96 16.77 4.11
C ASN A 162 11.57 15.49 3.49
N SER A 163 11.74 14.40 4.26
CA SER A 163 12.29 13.14 3.70
C SER A 163 11.37 12.55 2.62
N ALA A 164 10.06 12.66 2.77
CA ALA A 164 9.11 12.18 1.77
C ALA A 164 9.17 12.95 0.43
N LYS A 165 9.71 14.20 0.41
CA LYS A 165 9.77 15.03 -0.81
C LYS A 165 10.90 14.64 -1.78
N GLU A 166 11.92 13.94 -1.31
CA GLU A 166 13.09 13.52 -2.11
C GLU A 166 13.06 12.02 -2.41
N GLU A 167 12.02 11.28 -1.98
CA GLU A 167 11.90 9.85 -2.20
C GLU A 167 11.57 9.51 -3.67
N SER A 168 11.83 8.26 -4.02
CA SER A 168 11.46 7.70 -5.33
C SER A 168 9.97 7.93 -5.61
N PHE A 169 9.67 8.30 -6.86
CA PHE A 169 8.33 8.53 -7.43
C PHE A 169 7.67 9.88 -7.11
N GLU A 170 8.06 10.63 -6.08
CA GLU A 170 7.40 11.91 -5.74
C GLU A 170 7.53 12.93 -6.89
N ASN A 171 8.71 12.99 -7.52
CA ASN A 171 8.98 13.85 -8.68
C ASN A 171 9.04 13.06 -10.01
N GLY A 172 8.47 11.87 -10.05
CA GLY A 172 8.49 10.99 -11.23
C GLY A 172 9.84 10.34 -11.53
N LEU A 173 10.81 10.47 -10.62
CA LEU A 173 12.15 9.87 -10.72
C LEU A 173 12.38 8.84 -9.61
N LEU A 174 13.36 7.98 -9.82
CA LEU A 174 13.96 7.20 -8.74
C LEU A 174 14.90 8.10 -7.93
N GLU A 175 15.04 7.80 -6.65
CA GLU A 175 15.98 8.50 -5.76
C GLU A 175 17.43 8.27 -6.20
N TYR A 176 18.27 9.27 -5.94
CA TYR A 176 19.71 9.21 -6.16
C TYR A 176 20.42 8.23 -5.20
N PRO A 177 21.66 7.78 -5.50
CA PRO A 177 22.40 6.88 -4.62
C PRO A 177 22.80 7.57 -3.32
N GLN A 178 22.57 6.88 -2.21
CA GLN A 178 22.91 7.35 -0.87
C GLN A 178 24.27 6.80 -0.41
N PHE A 179 25.01 7.59 0.34
CA PHE A 179 26.31 7.23 0.89
C PHE A 179 26.34 7.52 2.40
N THR A 180 27.06 6.67 3.15
CA THR A 180 27.27 6.82 4.58
C THR A 180 28.73 6.56 4.95
N LYS A 181 29.08 6.71 6.22
CA LYS A 181 30.41 6.38 6.77
C LYS A 181 30.68 4.87 6.67
N PRO A 182 31.97 4.49 6.47
CA PRO A 182 33.16 5.33 6.34
C PRO A 182 33.23 6.03 4.96
N GLN A 183 34.02 7.12 4.85
CA GLN A 183 34.20 7.88 3.60
C GLN A 183 34.84 7.05 2.49
N ILE A 184 35.71 6.12 2.83
CA ILE A 184 36.33 5.17 1.91
C ILE A 184 35.96 3.76 2.41
N TRP A 185 35.37 2.95 1.53
CA TRP A 185 35.04 1.56 1.78
C TRP A 185 35.44 0.71 0.57
N GLU A 186 36.28 -0.32 0.78
CA GLU A 186 36.79 -1.18 -0.28
C GLU A 186 37.34 -0.38 -1.48
N GLU A 187 38.22 0.57 -1.19
CA GLU A 187 38.89 1.46 -2.17
C GLU A 187 37.94 2.39 -2.95
N LYS A 188 36.65 2.42 -2.59
CA LYS A 188 35.65 3.30 -3.19
C LYS A 188 35.34 4.47 -2.25
N SER A 189 35.56 5.68 -2.75
CA SER A 189 35.26 6.90 -1.98
C SER A 189 33.86 7.42 -2.21
N VAL A 190 33.32 8.13 -1.21
CA VAL A 190 32.13 8.97 -1.39
C VAL A 190 32.47 10.07 -2.41
N PRO A 191 31.55 10.42 -3.34
CA PRO A 191 31.77 11.51 -4.29
C PRO A 191 32.13 12.84 -3.61
N ASP A 192 33.17 13.53 -4.08
CA ASP A 192 33.71 14.74 -3.48
C ASP A 192 32.66 15.86 -3.37
N VAL A 193 31.74 15.93 -4.33
CA VAL A 193 30.64 16.91 -4.29
C VAL A 193 29.79 16.80 -3.03
N LEU A 194 29.60 15.57 -2.51
CA LEU A 194 28.82 15.33 -1.28
C LEU A 194 29.59 15.75 -0.01
N LEU A 195 30.90 15.93 -0.11
CA LEU A 195 31.78 16.36 0.99
C LEU A 195 32.04 17.88 0.96
N SER A 196 31.65 18.56 -0.12
CA SER A 196 31.96 19.96 -0.38
C SER A 196 31.25 20.97 0.53
N GLY A 197 30.11 20.60 1.15
CA GLY A 197 29.25 21.52 1.85
C GLY A 197 28.47 22.50 0.95
N ASP A 198 28.69 22.46 -0.37
CA ASP A 198 27.97 23.30 -1.35
C ASP A 198 26.60 22.69 -1.67
N HIS A 199 25.57 23.18 -0.97
CA HIS A 199 24.20 22.65 -1.10
C HIS A 199 23.64 22.76 -2.53
N ALA A 200 24.03 23.78 -3.29
CA ALA A 200 23.58 23.92 -4.67
C ALA A 200 24.17 22.83 -5.56
N LYS A 201 25.49 22.62 -5.52
CA LYS A 201 26.16 21.55 -6.26
C LYS A 201 25.68 20.16 -5.83
N ILE A 202 25.44 19.94 -4.54
CA ILE A 202 24.90 18.68 -4.02
C ILE A 202 23.52 18.42 -4.62
N LYS A 203 22.64 19.42 -4.65
CA LYS A 203 21.29 19.31 -5.22
C LYS A 203 21.33 18.97 -6.72
N ASP A 204 22.17 19.65 -7.48
CA ASP A 204 22.33 19.42 -8.92
C ASP A 204 22.88 18.02 -9.19
N TRP A 205 23.86 17.58 -8.41
CA TRP A 205 24.40 16.24 -8.48
C TRP A 205 23.33 15.18 -8.18
N ARG A 206 22.57 15.34 -7.11
CA ARG A 206 21.46 14.43 -6.75
C ARG A 206 20.45 14.30 -7.89
N LEU A 207 20.03 15.44 -8.46
CA LEU A 207 19.09 15.43 -9.59
C LEU A 207 19.68 14.70 -10.80
N SER A 208 20.94 14.96 -11.17
CA SER A 208 21.59 14.30 -12.29
C SER A 208 21.69 12.79 -12.09
N GLN A 209 21.96 12.32 -10.86
CA GLN A 209 21.99 10.90 -10.53
C GLN A 209 20.59 10.26 -10.60
N SER A 210 19.57 10.92 -10.08
CA SER A 210 18.17 10.48 -10.16
C SER A 210 17.73 10.32 -11.63
N GLU A 211 18.04 11.30 -12.48
CA GLU A 211 17.75 11.24 -13.91
C GLU A 211 18.50 10.08 -14.61
N ALA A 212 19.79 9.91 -14.31
CA ALA A 212 20.61 8.83 -14.88
C ALA A 212 20.09 7.44 -14.49
N ILE A 213 19.83 7.22 -13.20
CA ILE A 213 19.33 5.94 -12.68
C ILE A 213 17.93 5.64 -13.24
N THR A 214 17.04 6.63 -13.26
CA THR A 214 15.67 6.45 -13.77
C THR A 214 15.69 6.10 -15.26
N ARG A 215 16.54 6.76 -16.04
CA ARG A 215 16.66 6.48 -17.47
C ARG A 215 17.06 5.04 -17.76
N VAL A 216 17.93 4.45 -16.93
CA VAL A 216 18.45 3.09 -17.12
C VAL A 216 17.52 2.04 -16.53
N ARG A 217 17.04 2.24 -15.30
CA ARG A 217 16.31 1.22 -14.54
C ARG A 217 14.80 1.26 -14.74
N ARG A 218 14.25 2.43 -15.03
CA ARG A 218 12.80 2.64 -15.21
C ARG A 218 12.55 3.56 -16.44
N PRO A 219 12.80 3.04 -17.66
CA PRO A 219 12.60 3.80 -18.89
C PRO A 219 11.16 4.27 -19.09
N ASP A 220 10.17 3.57 -18.52
CA ASP A 220 8.77 3.94 -18.45
C ASP A 220 8.58 5.26 -17.69
N LEU A 221 9.10 5.38 -16.47
CA LEU A 221 9.07 6.61 -15.66
C LEU A 221 9.85 7.74 -16.32
N TRP A 222 11.00 7.43 -16.94
CA TRP A 222 11.80 8.42 -17.66
C TRP A 222 11.03 9.06 -18.82
N GLN A 223 10.25 8.27 -19.57
CA GLN A 223 9.41 8.81 -20.65
C GLN A 223 8.31 9.74 -20.12
N LEU A 224 7.68 9.39 -19.00
CA LEU A 224 6.68 10.23 -18.34
C LEU A 224 7.30 11.54 -17.84
N TYR A 225 8.43 11.47 -17.15
CA TYR A 225 9.16 12.63 -16.62
C TYR A 225 9.55 13.62 -17.72
N LYS A 226 10.04 13.13 -18.87
CA LYS A 226 10.37 14.00 -20.02
C LYS A 226 9.15 14.74 -20.58
N LYS A 227 7.98 14.13 -20.54
CA LYS A 227 6.74 14.80 -21.01
C LYS A 227 6.33 15.94 -20.08
N THR A 228 6.45 15.74 -18.75
CA THR A 228 6.14 16.79 -17.76
C THR A 228 7.10 17.97 -17.79
N LYS A 229 8.39 17.76 -18.13
CA LYS A 229 9.37 18.85 -18.28
C LYS A 229 9.18 19.72 -19.54
N LYS A 230 8.41 19.25 -20.54
CA LYS A 230 8.19 19.95 -21.81
C LYS A 230 6.93 20.85 -21.79
N ASN A 231 6.10 20.70 -20.79
CA ASN A 231 4.92 21.54 -20.51
C ASN A 231 5.25 22.53 -19.39
#